data_7690e492cc24abbf18df7741109b21ed
#
_entry.id   7690e492cc24abbf18df7741109b21ed
#
_cell.length_a   1.000
_cell.length_b   1.000
_cell.length_c   1.000
_cell.angle_alpha   90.00
_cell.angle_beta   90.00
_cell.angle_gamma   90.00
#
_symmetry.space_group_name_H-M   'P 1'
#
loop_
_entity.id
_entity.type
_entity.pdbx_description
1 polymer ?
#
loop_
_entity_poly.entity_id
_entity_poly.type
_entity_poly.pdbx_seq_one_letter_code
_entity_poly.pdbx_strand_id
1 'polypeptide(L)'
;GVVPESHKMSLGAFNAVPLIEDFYKTLDLMIVVGSRLRGHETRDMSLELPKNIIQIDIDPDAENRTYQTNHFHCGDAKKVLDELANRLSEKLGLEEKWANEVNDLKNNIVNEYKSTLGAYKNFPEIVRKVLPKDGRWVRDVTISNSMWGNRLMLINSPEENIYPVGAAIGPGMALAIGASIG
;
A
#
# COMPACT_ATOMS: atom_id res chain seq x y z
N GLY A 1 0.23 5.17 2.33
CA GLY A 1 -0.50 5.51 3.09
C GLY A 1 -1.88 6.11 3.36
N VAL A 2 -2.93 5.69 2.66
CA VAL A 2 -4.30 6.10 3.03
C VAL A 2 -4.71 5.45 4.36
N VAL A 3 -4.36 4.17 4.52
CA VAL A 3 -4.49 3.47 5.81
C VAL A 3 -3.14 3.57 6.53
N PRO A 4 -3.11 3.95 7.82
CA PRO A 4 -1.87 3.97 8.59
C PRO A 4 -1.14 2.63 8.50
N GLU A 5 0.13 2.65 8.11
CA GLU A 5 0.90 1.41 7.97
C GLU A 5 1.21 0.74 9.32
N SER A 6 1.08 1.48 10.43
CA SER A 6 1.11 0.92 11.79
C SER A 6 -0.15 0.14 12.17
N HIS A 7 -1.26 0.27 11.41
CA HIS A 7 -2.48 -0.47 11.69
C HIS A 7 -2.25 -1.98 11.56
N LYS A 8 -2.79 -2.75 12.51
CA LYS A 8 -2.58 -4.21 12.58
C LYS A 8 -3.00 -4.97 11.32
N MET A 9 -3.97 -4.43 10.58
CA MET A 9 -4.46 -5.02 9.32
C MET A 9 -3.78 -4.44 8.08
N SER A 10 -2.81 -3.53 8.22
CA SER A 10 -2.10 -2.96 7.08
C SER A 10 -0.87 -3.79 6.75
N LEU A 11 -0.80 -4.30 5.54
CA LEU A 11 0.38 -4.99 5.00
C LEU A 11 1.39 -4.03 4.36
N GLY A 12 1.08 -2.71 4.34
CA GLY A 12 1.98 -1.70 3.75
C GLY A 12 2.16 -1.88 2.24
N ALA A 13 3.34 -1.54 1.74
CA ALA A 13 3.67 -1.56 0.31
C ALA A 13 4.29 -2.91 -0.16
N PHE A 14 3.84 -4.03 0.40
CA PHE A 14 4.33 -5.37 0.06
C PHE A 14 3.42 -6.15 -0.90
N ASN A 15 2.67 -5.47 -1.72
CA ASN A 15 1.61 -6.00 -2.58
C ASN A 15 2.01 -7.08 -3.60
N ALA A 16 3.30 -7.26 -3.88
CA ALA A 16 3.77 -8.18 -4.93
C ALA A 16 4.91 -9.11 -4.46
N VAL A 17 5.04 -9.35 -3.16
CA VAL A 17 6.00 -10.34 -2.64
C VAL A 17 5.38 -11.75 -2.63
N PRO A 18 6.17 -12.84 -2.74
CA PRO A 18 5.63 -14.20 -2.82
C PRO A 18 4.67 -14.57 -1.68
N LEU A 19 5.02 -14.25 -0.44
CA LEU A 19 4.16 -14.53 0.71
C LEU A 19 2.78 -13.87 0.63
N ILE A 20 2.68 -12.67 0.03
CA ILE A 20 1.41 -12.00 -0.19
C ILE A 20 0.61 -12.70 -1.29
N GLU A 21 1.25 -13.17 -2.34
CA GLU A 21 0.56 -13.90 -3.40
C GLU A 21 -0.07 -15.19 -2.88
N ASP A 22 0.64 -15.92 -2.04
CA ASP A 22 0.08 -17.11 -1.39
C ASP A 22 -1.09 -16.76 -0.48
N PHE A 23 -1.03 -15.61 0.21
CA PHE A 23 -2.14 -15.11 1.00
C PHE A 23 -3.34 -14.71 0.12
N TYR A 24 -3.11 -14.08 -1.04
CA TYR A 24 -4.20 -13.73 -1.97
C TYR A 24 -4.99 -14.95 -2.44
N LYS A 25 -4.34 -16.10 -2.60
CA LYS A 25 -5.00 -17.36 -2.98
C LYS A 25 -5.99 -17.87 -1.94
N THR A 26 -5.86 -17.43 -0.69
CA THR A 26 -6.76 -17.82 0.41
C THR A 26 -7.97 -16.90 0.56
N LEU A 27 -8.00 -15.77 -0.17
CA LEU A 27 -9.07 -14.79 -0.06
C LEU A 27 -10.27 -15.14 -0.92
N ASP A 28 -11.47 -14.99 -0.36
CA ASP A 28 -12.72 -15.14 -1.09
C ASP A 28 -13.04 -13.95 -1.99
N LEU A 29 -12.57 -12.76 -1.60
CA LEU A 29 -12.87 -11.51 -2.26
C LEU A 29 -11.71 -10.51 -2.08
N MET A 30 -11.41 -9.76 -3.14
CA MET A 30 -10.54 -8.60 -3.11
C MET A 30 -11.30 -7.34 -3.52
N ILE A 31 -11.22 -6.28 -2.72
CA ILE A 31 -11.74 -4.95 -3.07
C ILE A 31 -10.57 -4.06 -3.46
N VAL A 32 -10.52 -3.64 -4.72
CA VAL A 32 -9.49 -2.75 -5.27
C VAL A 32 -10.04 -1.34 -5.32
N VAL A 33 -9.38 -0.39 -4.66
CA VAL A 33 -9.86 0.98 -4.54
C VAL A 33 -8.82 1.96 -5.07
N GLY A 34 -9.18 2.75 -6.08
CA GLY A 34 -8.35 3.79 -6.67
C GLY A 34 -7.04 3.27 -7.27
N SER A 35 -7.02 2.02 -7.73
CA SER A 35 -5.85 1.40 -8.33
C SER A 35 -6.19 0.76 -9.67
N ARG A 36 -5.33 0.98 -10.65
CA ARG A 36 -5.40 0.36 -11.96
C ARG A 36 -4.67 -0.99 -12.03
N LEU A 37 -4.10 -1.48 -10.93
CA LEU A 37 -3.32 -2.71 -10.86
C LEU A 37 -2.26 -2.78 -11.97
N ARG A 38 -1.45 -1.71 -12.10
CA ARG A 38 -0.48 -1.55 -13.20
C ARG A 38 0.60 -2.64 -13.16
N GLY A 39 1.23 -2.88 -14.31
CA GLY A 39 2.21 -3.95 -14.48
C GLY A 39 3.29 -4.00 -13.41
N HIS A 40 3.99 -2.89 -13.13
CA HIS A 40 5.05 -2.89 -12.12
C HIS A 40 4.56 -3.11 -10.66
N GLU A 41 3.28 -2.92 -10.39
CA GLU A 41 2.64 -3.19 -9.10
C GLU A 41 2.20 -4.65 -8.97
N THR A 42 2.12 -5.36 -10.10
CA THR A 42 1.57 -6.71 -10.22
C THR A 42 2.52 -7.67 -10.94
N ARG A 43 3.82 -7.41 -10.91
CA ARG A 43 4.85 -8.20 -11.62
C ARG A 43 4.50 -8.41 -13.10
N ASP A 44 4.25 -7.31 -13.80
CA ASP A 44 3.83 -7.28 -15.20
C ASP A 44 2.56 -8.13 -15.46
N MET A 45 1.58 -7.96 -14.57
CA MET A 45 0.28 -8.65 -14.61
C MET A 45 0.36 -10.17 -14.41
N SER A 46 1.47 -10.65 -13.86
CA SER A 46 1.65 -12.08 -13.53
C SER A 46 1.23 -12.43 -12.10
N LEU A 47 0.86 -11.44 -11.29
CA LEU A 47 0.43 -11.68 -9.91
C LEU A 47 -0.92 -12.40 -9.89
N GLU A 48 -0.99 -13.51 -9.17
CA GLU A 48 -2.24 -14.26 -9.00
C GLU A 48 -3.10 -13.59 -7.94
N LEU A 49 -4.21 -12.99 -8.38
CA LEU A 49 -5.20 -12.33 -7.52
C LEU A 49 -6.37 -13.27 -7.21
N PRO A 50 -7.16 -12.99 -6.16
CA PRO A 50 -8.39 -13.73 -5.88
C PRO A 50 -9.34 -13.75 -7.08
N LYS A 51 -10.14 -14.81 -7.19
CA LYS A 51 -11.10 -14.97 -8.30
C LYS A 51 -12.19 -13.90 -8.30
N ASN A 52 -12.58 -13.43 -7.12
CA ASN A 52 -13.61 -12.41 -7.00
C ASN A 52 -12.96 -11.06 -6.72
N ILE A 53 -13.11 -10.12 -7.65
CA ILE A 53 -12.57 -8.76 -7.55
C ILE A 53 -13.72 -7.76 -7.72
N ILE A 54 -13.86 -6.87 -6.75
CA ILE A 54 -14.66 -5.66 -6.87
C ILE A 54 -13.70 -4.49 -7.04
N GLN A 55 -13.83 -3.72 -8.11
CA GLN A 55 -13.01 -2.53 -8.32
C GLN A 55 -13.84 -1.26 -8.16
N ILE A 56 -13.32 -0.30 -7.42
CA ILE A 56 -13.89 1.03 -7.20
C ILE A 56 -12.91 2.05 -7.73
N ASP A 57 -13.28 2.79 -8.74
CA ASP A 57 -12.45 3.86 -9.32
C ASP A 57 -13.33 5.00 -9.82
N ILE A 58 -12.79 6.22 -9.84
CA ILE A 58 -13.48 7.38 -10.40
C ILE A 58 -13.35 7.44 -11.93
N ASP A 59 -12.36 6.77 -12.48
CA ASP A 59 -12.09 6.68 -13.91
C ASP A 59 -12.86 5.48 -14.50
N PRO A 60 -13.88 5.69 -15.35
CA PRO A 60 -14.63 4.59 -15.96
C PRO A 60 -13.74 3.69 -16.83
N ASP A 61 -12.65 4.21 -17.40
CA ASP A 61 -11.72 3.45 -18.23
C ASP A 61 -10.80 2.52 -17.41
N ALA A 62 -10.92 2.50 -16.09
CA ALA A 62 -10.21 1.56 -15.23
C ALA A 62 -10.83 0.16 -15.23
N GLU A 63 -12.09 0.01 -15.63
CA GLU A 63 -12.79 -1.27 -15.67
C GLU A 63 -12.09 -2.25 -16.60
N ASN A 64 -11.78 -3.44 -16.06
CA ASN A 64 -11.15 -4.55 -16.80
C ASN A 64 -9.87 -4.20 -17.57
N ARG A 65 -9.21 -3.11 -17.20
CA ARG A 65 -8.04 -2.61 -17.94
C ARG A 65 -6.82 -3.51 -17.83
N THR A 66 -6.63 -4.14 -16.68
CA THR A 66 -5.46 -5.01 -16.40
C THR A 66 -5.87 -6.38 -15.92
N TYR A 67 -6.81 -6.46 -15.01
CA TYR A 67 -7.41 -7.69 -14.51
C TYR A 67 -8.90 -7.68 -14.72
N GLN A 68 -9.48 -8.84 -14.99
CA GLN A 68 -10.93 -9.00 -15.05
C GLN A 68 -11.52 -8.80 -13.67
N THR A 69 -12.54 -7.96 -13.56
CA THR A 69 -13.26 -7.71 -12.33
C THR A 69 -14.68 -8.26 -12.40
N ASN A 70 -15.19 -8.79 -11.29
CA ASN A 70 -16.56 -9.29 -11.23
C ASN A 70 -17.57 -8.15 -11.13
N HIS A 71 -17.17 -7.08 -10.45
CA HIS A 71 -17.96 -5.87 -10.31
C HIS A 71 -17.06 -4.64 -10.39
N PHE A 72 -17.48 -3.67 -11.17
CA PHE A 72 -16.87 -2.35 -11.23
C PHE A 72 -17.86 -1.30 -10.75
N HIS A 73 -17.43 -0.43 -9.86
CA HIS A 73 -18.20 0.71 -9.41
C HIS A 73 -17.45 2.00 -9.73
N CYS A 74 -18.00 2.77 -10.70
CA CYS A 74 -17.47 4.08 -11.04
C CYS A 74 -17.95 5.11 -10.02
N GLY A 75 -17.06 5.64 -9.19
CA GLY A 75 -17.43 6.61 -8.17
C GLY A 75 -16.28 7.08 -7.30
N ASP A 76 -16.57 8.11 -6.51
CA ASP A 76 -15.63 8.61 -5.51
C ASP A 76 -15.39 7.58 -4.42
N ALA A 77 -14.13 7.19 -4.24
CA ALA A 77 -13.74 6.12 -3.33
C ALA A 77 -14.21 6.36 -1.89
N LYS A 78 -14.10 7.61 -1.40
CA LYS A 78 -14.51 7.96 -0.04
C LYS A 78 -16.01 7.72 0.14
N LYS A 79 -16.83 8.24 -0.77
CA LYS A 79 -18.29 8.11 -0.69
C LYS A 79 -18.74 6.65 -0.76
N VAL A 80 -18.13 5.88 -1.66
CA VAL A 80 -18.46 4.46 -1.82
C VAL A 80 -18.07 3.67 -0.59
N LEU A 81 -16.88 3.90 -0.03
CA LEU A 81 -16.42 3.20 1.17
C LEU A 81 -17.22 3.61 2.41
N ASP A 82 -17.57 4.88 2.57
CA ASP A 82 -18.42 5.35 3.68
C ASP A 82 -19.79 4.65 3.65
N GLU A 83 -20.43 4.57 2.46
CA GLU A 83 -21.71 3.90 2.30
C GLU A 83 -21.59 2.38 2.53
N LEU A 84 -20.54 1.76 2.02
CA LEU A 84 -20.28 0.35 2.24
C LEU A 84 -20.08 0.04 3.73
N ALA A 85 -19.28 0.85 4.43
CA ALA A 85 -19.05 0.70 5.85
C ALA A 85 -20.35 0.84 6.66
N ASN A 86 -21.17 1.84 6.34
CA ASN A 86 -22.47 2.05 7.00
C ASN A 86 -23.41 0.85 6.84
N ARG A 87 -23.47 0.26 5.65
CA ARG A 87 -24.34 -0.90 5.37
C ARG A 87 -23.85 -2.20 5.98
N LEU A 88 -22.54 -2.32 6.19
CA LEU A 88 -21.92 -3.54 6.68
C LEU A 88 -21.57 -3.52 8.17
N SER A 89 -21.57 -2.35 8.82
CA SER A 89 -21.14 -2.19 10.22
C SER A 89 -21.85 -3.11 11.21
N GLU A 90 -23.10 -3.42 10.98
CA GLU A 90 -23.90 -4.32 11.83
C GLU A 90 -23.76 -5.81 11.43
N LYS A 91 -23.17 -6.09 10.27
CA LYS A 91 -23.14 -7.44 9.67
C LYS A 91 -21.75 -8.08 9.71
N LEU A 92 -20.71 -7.25 9.81
CA LEU A 92 -19.34 -7.70 9.77
C LEU A 92 -18.64 -7.42 11.09
N GLY A 93 -18.02 -8.45 11.65
CA GLY A 93 -17.09 -8.36 12.75
C GLY A 93 -15.69 -8.78 12.30
N LEU A 94 -14.67 -8.13 12.82
CA LEU A 94 -13.28 -8.58 12.63
C LEU A 94 -13.03 -9.76 13.57
N GLU A 95 -12.81 -10.94 13.03
CA GLU A 95 -12.34 -12.07 13.81
C GLU A 95 -10.91 -11.82 14.30
N GLU A 96 -10.69 -11.98 15.60
CA GLU A 96 -9.37 -11.79 16.20
C GLU A 96 -8.33 -12.74 15.58
N LYS A 97 -8.72 -13.96 15.27
CA LYS A 97 -7.88 -14.94 14.58
C LYS A 97 -7.36 -14.38 13.25
N TRP A 98 -8.22 -13.80 12.42
CA TRP A 98 -7.86 -13.20 11.16
C TRP A 98 -6.88 -12.02 11.34
N ALA A 99 -7.14 -11.17 12.32
CA ALA A 99 -6.26 -10.05 12.62
C ALA A 99 -4.85 -10.51 13.03
N ASN A 100 -4.75 -11.59 13.78
CA ASN A 100 -3.47 -12.20 14.19
C ASN A 100 -2.75 -12.81 12.97
N GLU A 101 -3.44 -13.55 12.12
CA GLU A 101 -2.87 -14.12 10.89
C GLU A 101 -2.29 -13.04 9.96
N VAL A 102 -3.00 -11.92 9.76
CA VAL A 102 -2.50 -10.79 8.95
C VAL A 102 -1.29 -10.12 9.60
N ASN A 103 -1.30 -9.95 10.92
CA ASN A 103 -0.16 -9.38 11.64
C ASN A 103 1.08 -10.30 11.59
N ASP A 104 0.91 -11.60 11.74
CA ASP A 104 1.99 -12.58 11.63
C ASP A 104 2.56 -12.62 10.21
N LEU A 105 1.70 -12.60 9.20
CA LEU A 105 2.10 -12.48 7.80
C LEU A 105 2.94 -11.22 7.56
N LYS A 106 2.49 -10.07 8.07
CA LYS A 106 3.23 -8.81 7.99
C LYS A 106 4.62 -8.92 8.60
N ASN A 107 4.72 -9.48 9.80
CA ASN A 107 5.99 -9.64 10.50
C ASN A 107 6.95 -10.55 9.73
N ASN A 108 6.47 -11.65 9.17
CA ASN A 108 7.25 -12.57 8.37
C ASN A 108 7.79 -11.89 7.11
N ILE A 109 6.93 -11.18 6.37
CA ILE A 109 7.31 -10.43 5.17
C ILE A 109 8.37 -9.37 5.49
N VAL A 110 8.16 -8.58 6.54
CA VAL A 110 9.10 -7.53 6.95
C VAL A 110 10.46 -8.13 7.32
N ASN A 111 10.48 -9.24 8.07
CA ASN A 111 11.72 -9.89 8.48
C ASN A 111 12.47 -10.50 7.29
N GLU A 112 11.76 -11.19 6.41
CA GLU A 112 12.34 -11.75 5.18
C GLU A 112 12.91 -10.62 4.31
N TYR A 113 12.14 -9.57 4.08
CA TYR A 113 12.60 -8.45 3.28
C TYR A 113 13.82 -7.73 3.88
N LYS A 114 13.82 -7.50 5.20
CA LYS A 114 14.98 -6.92 5.91
C LYS A 114 16.24 -7.77 5.75
N SER A 115 16.13 -9.08 5.70
CA SER A 115 17.27 -9.96 5.53
C SER A 115 17.98 -9.77 4.19
N THR A 116 17.27 -9.29 3.17
CA THR A 116 17.82 -9.03 1.83
C THR A 116 18.56 -7.70 1.71
N LEU A 117 18.40 -6.79 2.68
CA LEU A 117 18.89 -5.41 2.57
C LEU A 117 20.35 -5.20 3.01
N GLY A 118 21.00 -6.22 3.58
CA GLY A 118 22.39 -6.09 4.04
C GLY A 118 22.58 -4.90 5.00
N ALA A 119 23.47 -3.99 4.67
CA ALA A 119 23.78 -2.81 5.49
C ALA A 119 22.62 -1.82 5.64
N TYR A 120 21.64 -1.84 4.74
CA TYR A 120 20.51 -0.89 4.75
C TYR A 120 19.37 -1.30 5.68
N LYS A 121 19.38 -2.50 6.25
CA LYS A 121 18.27 -3.08 7.02
C LYS A 121 17.78 -2.21 8.20
N ASN A 122 18.66 -1.41 8.79
CA ASN A 122 18.35 -0.58 9.96
C ASN A 122 18.06 0.90 9.60
N PHE A 123 18.24 1.30 8.35
CA PHE A 123 18.06 2.70 7.92
C PHE A 123 16.66 3.24 8.19
N PRO A 124 15.56 2.51 7.89
CA PRO A 124 14.21 3.00 8.15
C PRO A 124 13.97 3.32 9.63
N GLU A 125 14.45 2.46 10.52
CA GLU A 125 14.30 2.64 11.96
C GLU A 125 15.12 3.83 12.48
N ILE A 126 16.35 4.00 11.97
CA ILE A 126 17.20 5.13 12.33
C ILE A 126 16.55 6.45 11.86
N VAL A 127 16.10 6.50 10.62
CA VAL A 127 15.45 7.67 10.06
C VAL A 127 14.17 7.98 10.85
N ARG A 128 13.35 6.98 11.15
CA ARG A 128 12.12 7.19 11.92
C ARG A 128 12.36 7.73 13.33
N LYS A 129 13.47 7.35 13.98
CA LYS A 129 13.84 7.86 15.31
C LYS A 129 14.22 9.34 15.31
N VAL A 130 14.81 9.84 14.22
CA VAL A 130 15.25 11.25 14.12
C VAL A 130 14.23 12.14 13.44
N LEU A 131 13.33 11.58 12.65
CA LEU A 131 12.26 12.34 12.00
C LEU A 131 11.22 12.74 13.06
N PRO A 132 10.89 14.05 13.19
CA PRO A 132 9.82 14.51 14.06
C PRO A 132 8.49 13.80 13.78
N LYS A 133 7.57 13.80 14.76
CA LYS A 133 6.26 13.15 14.60
C LYS A 133 5.42 13.79 13.49
N ASP A 134 5.57 15.10 13.31
CA ASP A 134 4.96 15.91 12.25
C ASP A 134 5.86 16.08 11.03
N GLY A 135 7.02 15.45 11.05
CA GLY A 135 8.00 15.50 9.96
C GLY A 135 7.51 14.77 8.71
N ARG A 136 7.83 15.34 7.55
CA ARG A 136 7.47 14.78 6.26
C ARG A 136 8.63 13.96 5.69
N TRP A 137 8.33 12.77 5.23
CA TRP A 137 9.26 11.92 4.49
C TRP A 137 9.17 12.25 3.00
N VAL A 138 10.10 13.08 2.54
CA VAL A 138 10.20 13.42 1.11
C VAL A 138 11.26 12.55 0.46
N ARG A 139 10.93 11.89 -0.63
CA ARG A 139 11.84 10.96 -1.30
C ARG A 139 11.82 11.12 -2.82
N ASP A 140 12.92 10.75 -3.44
CA ASP A 140 13.03 10.62 -4.88
C ASP A 140 12.95 9.13 -5.29
N VAL A 141 12.87 8.86 -6.58
CA VAL A 141 12.96 7.51 -7.13
C VAL A 141 14.43 7.10 -7.25
N THR A 142 14.99 6.61 -6.16
CA THR A 142 16.38 6.24 -5.99
C THR A 142 16.53 4.86 -5.35
N ILE A 143 17.76 4.38 -5.19
CA ILE A 143 18.03 3.11 -4.49
C ILE A 143 17.41 3.09 -3.09
N SER A 144 17.54 4.16 -2.31
CA SER A 144 16.94 4.23 -0.98
C SER A 144 15.42 4.06 -1.02
N ASN A 145 14.75 4.67 -1.99
CA ASN A 145 13.32 4.47 -2.18
C ASN A 145 12.99 3.03 -2.56
N SER A 146 13.69 2.46 -3.54
CA SER A 146 13.39 1.12 -4.07
C SER A 146 13.68 0.02 -3.06
N MET A 147 14.73 0.17 -2.26
CA MET A 147 15.17 -0.86 -1.31
C MET A 147 14.41 -0.80 0.01
N TRP A 148 14.33 0.36 0.68
CA TRP A 148 13.78 0.42 2.03
C TRP A 148 12.75 1.53 2.25
N GLY A 149 12.90 2.67 1.58
CA GLY A 149 12.06 3.84 1.85
C GLY A 149 10.60 3.71 1.43
N ASN A 150 10.29 2.84 0.46
CA ASN A 150 8.93 2.59 0.01
C ASN A 150 8.20 1.51 0.84
N ARG A 151 8.95 0.61 1.48
CA ARG A 151 8.36 -0.57 2.13
C ARG A 151 8.51 -0.60 3.64
N LEU A 152 9.62 -0.07 4.15
CA LEU A 152 9.97 -0.19 5.57
C LEU A 152 9.87 1.13 6.33
N MET A 153 9.75 2.26 5.62
CA MET A 153 9.48 3.54 6.26
C MET A 153 7.99 3.63 6.55
N LEU A 154 7.60 3.35 7.79
CA LEU A 154 6.19 3.34 8.19
C LEU A 154 5.57 4.73 8.03
N ILE A 155 4.52 4.81 7.25
CA ILE A 155 3.74 6.02 6.95
C ILE A 155 2.38 5.90 7.63
N ASN A 156 2.02 6.87 8.45
CA ASN A 156 0.80 6.85 9.25
C ASN A 156 -0.25 7.86 8.78
N SER A 157 0.14 8.83 7.96
CA SER A 157 -0.81 9.72 7.30
C SER A 157 -0.36 10.05 5.87
N PRO A 158 -1.28 10.44 4.99
CA PRO A 158 -0.94 10.81 3.61
C PRO A 158 0.07 11.97 3.54
N GLU A 159 0.01 12.90 4.47
CA GLU A 159 0.87 14.09 4.53
C GLU A 159 2.32 13.76 4.88
N GLU A 160 2.57 12.63 5.54
CA GLU A 160 3.93 12.22 5.90
C GLU A 160 4.77 11.78 4.70
N ASN A 161 4.15 11.41 3.56
CA ASN A 161 4.86 10.77 2.46
C ASN A 161 4.70 11.53 1.15
N ILE A 162 5.74 12.23 0.75
CA ILE A 162 5.77 13.02 -0.48
C ILE A 162 6.77 12.39 -1.45
N TYR A 163 6.31 12.07 -2.65
CA TYR A 163 7.13 11.44 -3.68
C TYR A 163 6.62 11.71 -5.09
N PRO A 164 7.46 11.54 -6.12
CA PRO A 164 7.05 11.69 -7.52
C PRO A 164 6.10 10.56 -7.93
N VAL A 165 4.80 10.86 -8.04
CA VAL A 165 3.76 9.87 -8.36
C VAL A 165 3.98 9.23 -9.73
N GLY A 166 4.54 9.96 -10.69
CA GLY A 166 4.89 9.46 -12.02
C GLY A 166 6.18 8.64 -12.07
N ALA A 167 6.81 8.33 -10.92
CA ALA A 167 8.10 7.63 -10.83
C ALA A 167 9.25 8.33 -11.57
N ALA A 168 9.20 9.65 -11.74
CA ALA A 168 10.30 10.43 -12.29
C ALA A 168 11.47 10.52 -11.29
N ILE A 169 12.69 10.42 -11.80
CA ILE A 169 13.92 10.64 -11.03
C ILE A 169 14.27 12.14 -11.09
N GLY A 170 14.62 12.74 -9.94
CA GLY A 170 15.12 14.12 -9.85
C GLY A 170 14.22 15.14 -9.15
N PRO A 171 12.88 15.01 -9.10
CA PRO A 171 12.03 16.04 -8.48
C PRO A 171 12.07 16.06 -6.96
N GLY A 172 12.72 15.11 -6.29
CA GLY A 172 12.72 14.98 -4.83
C GLY A 172 13.16 16.24 -4.11
N MET A 173 14.20 16.94 -4.59
CA MET A 173 14.66 18.20 -3.99
C MET A 173 13.60 19.30 -4.11
N ALA A 174 12.99 19.48 -5.29
CA ALA A 174 11.93 20.47 -5.49
C ALA A 174 10.70 20.19 -4.62
N LEU A 175 10.32 18.91 -4.49
CA LEU A 175 9.26 18.48 -3.58
C LEU A 175 9.59 18.78 -2.12
N ALA A 176 10.84 18.56 -1.70
CA ALA A 176 11.28 18.84 -0.34
C ALA A 176 11.23 20.34 -0.02
N ILE A 177 11.68 21.19 -0.96
CA ILE A 177 11.57 22.66 -0.81
C ILE A 177 10.10 23.06 -0.70
N GLY A 178 9.23 22.57 -1.58
CA GLY A 178 7.80 22.85 -1.51
C GLY A 178 7.18 22.42 -0.18
N ALA A 179 7.50 21.21 0.29
CA ALA A 179 7.01 20.67 1.55
C ALA A 179 7.52 21.43 2.79
N SER A 180 8.63 22.16 2.69
CA SER A 180 9.18 22.96 3.79
C SER A 180 8.54 24.35 3.92
N ILE A 181 7.82 24.80 2.89
CA ILE A 181 7.17 26.12 2.83
C ILE A 181 5.67 26.00 3.18
N GLY A 182 5.03 24.89 2.85
CA GLY A 182 3.61 24.61 3.09
C GLY A 182 3.40 23.77 4.33
#